data_6bb959ccecb38914232a160e89482de7
#
_entry.id   6bb959ccecb38914232a160e89482de7
#
_cell.length_a   1.000
_cell.length_b   1.000
_cell.length_c   1.000
_cell.angle_alpha   90.00
_cell.angle_beta   90.00
_cell.angle_gamma   90.00
#
_symmetry.space_group_name_H-M   'P 1'
#
loop_
_entity.id
_entity.type
_entity.pdbx_description
1 polymer ?
#
loop_
_entity_poly.entity_id
_entity_poly.type
_entity_poly.pdbx_seq_one_letter_code
_entity_poly.pdbx_strand_id
1 'polypeptide(L)'
;GALMTDINELVQAYRNIREHKSKITREHKDAVGVLDEQMQTVSVEIQKALDALGVESVKTASGTAFKTTKDFVNVQEIEEFRTFLSVETAKILKSEESDLATAIFTDFPWHFFTKAISKDAVKAFMKENEGRAPDGVGYDQKVEVQIRK
;
A
#
# COMPACT_ATOMS: atom_id res chain seq x y z
N GLY A 1 -41.74 -1.97 31.59
CA GLY A 1 -42.61 -0.81 31.43
C GLY A 1 -42.58 -0.25 30.01
N ALA A 2 -43.33 0.76 29.73
CA ALA A 2 -43.43 1.38 28.39
C ALA A 2 -42.08 1.85 27.84
N LEU A 3 -41.17 2.38 28.70
CA LEU A 3 -39.85 2.82 28.31
C LEU A 3 -38.96 1.65 27.82
N MET A 4 -39.05 0.49 28.44
CA MET A 4 -38.31 -0.71 28.01
C MET A 4 -38.82 -1.23 26.66
N THR A 5 -40.13 -1.16 26.41
CA THR A 5 -40.74 -1.52 25.14
C THR A 5 -40.27 -0.57 24.05
N ASP A 6 -40.27 0.73 24.29
CA ASP A 6 -39.78 1.73 23.33
C ASP A 6 -38.30 1.56 22.99
N ILE A 7 -37.48 1.26 24.01
CA ILE A 7 -36.06 1.00 23.81
C ILE A 7 -35.85 -0.27 22.96
N ASN A 8 -36.60 -1.32 23.24
CA ASN A 8 -36.54 -2.55 22.46
C ASN A 8 -36.89 -2.34 20.99
N GLU A 9 -37.95 -1.57 20.73
CA GLU A 9 -38.34 -1.20 19.37
C GLU A 9 -37.26 -0.39 18.67
N LEU A 10 -36.66 0.57 19.36
CA LEU A 10 -35.53 1.35 18.81
C LEU A 10 -34.32 0.50 18.52
N VAL A 11 -33.97 -0.43 19.39
CA VAL A 11 -32.89 -1.38 19.18
C VAL A 11 -33.18 -2.27 17.99
N GLN A 12 -34.41 -2.76 17.87
CA GLN A 12 -34.80 -3.58 16.72
C GLN A 12 -34.74 -2.81 15.41
N ALA A 13 -35.25 -1.57 15.40
CA ALA A 13 -35.17 -0.69 14.25
C ALA A 13 -33.72 -0.42 13.84
N TYR A 14 -32.84 -0.14 14.80
CA TYR A 14 -31.42 0.07 14.54
C TYR A 14 -30.75 -1.17 13.92
N ARG A 15 -31.06 -2.36 14.45
CA ARG A 15 -30.54 -3.62 13.90
C ARG A 15 -30.99 -3.84 12.48
N ASN A 16 -32.26 -3.62 12.20
CA ASN A 16 -32.82 -3.77 10.85
C ASN A 16 -32.14 -2.82 9.85
N ILE A 17 -31.93 -1.57 10.24
CA ILE A 17 -31.23 -0.58 9.41
C ILE A 17 -29.77 -1.00 9.19
N ARG A 18 -29.08 -1.46 10.23
CA ARG A 18 -27.70 -1.95 10.13
C ARG A 18 -27.59 -3.14 9.15
N GLU A 19 -28.48 -4.10 9.26
CA GLU A 19 -28.50 -5.28 8.38
C GLU A 19 -28.76 -4.88 6.93
N HIS A 20 -29.72 -3.99 6.72
CA HIS A 20 -30.03 -3.46 5.39
C HIS A 20 -28.82 -2.72 4.80
N LYS A 21 -28.21 -1.84 5.58
CA LYS A 21 -26.98 -1.15 5.17
C LYS A 21 -25.87 -2.12 4.81
N SER A 22 -25.64 -3.16 5.63
CA SER A 22 -24.62 -4.16 5.38
C SER A 22 -24.88 -4.94 4.09
N LYS A 23 -26.14 -5.28 3.81
CA LYS A 23 -26.54 -5.96 2.58
C LYS A 23 -26.25 -5.09 1.35
N ILE A 24 -26.70 -3.85 1.35
CA ILE A 24 -26.47 -2.91 0.24
C ILE A 24 -24.96 -2.71 0.02
N THR A 25 -24.19 -2.52 1.10
CA THR A 25 -22.73 -2.37 0.99
C THR A 25 -22.06 -3.58 0.35
N ARG A 26 -22.50 -4.79 0.73
CA ARG A 26 -21.97 -6.03 0.16
C ARG A 26 -22.31 -6.17 -1.32
N GLU A 27 -23.57 -5.97 -1.68
CA GLU A 27 -24.04 -6.04 -3.07
C GLU A 27 -23.31 -5.02 -3.95
N HIS A 28 -23.14 -3.80 -3.45
CA HIS A 28 -22.38 -2.77 -4.14
C HIS A 28 -20.90 -3.14 -4.33
N LYS A 29 -20.28 -3.65 -3.27
CA LYS A 29 -18.89 -4.11 -3.32
C LYS A 29 -18.70 -5.24 -4.34
N ASP A 30 -19.61 -6.21 -4.36
CA ASP A 30 -19.56 -7.32 -5.30
C ASP A 30 -19.72 -6.84 -6.74
N ALA A 31 -20.67 -5.93 -7.00
CA ALA A 31 -20.88 -5.34 -8.33
C ALA A 31 -19.65 -4.54 -8.81
N VAL A 32 -19.07 -3.72 -7.94
CA VAL A 32 -17.83 -2.97 -8.23
C VAL A 32 -16.67 -3.93 -8.47
N GLY A 33 -16.55 -5.01 -7.69
CA GLY A 33 -15.51 -6.01 -7.86
C GLY A 33 -15.51 -6.63 -9.25
N VAL A 34 -16.68 -6.98 -9.78
CA VAL A 34 -16.82 -7.53 -11.15
C VAL A 34 -16.35 -6.51 -12.20
N LEU A 35 -16.73 -5.24 -12.05
CA LEU A 35 -16.29 -4.19 -12.96
C LEU A 35 -14.79 -3.95 -12.89
N ASP A 36 -14.20 -3.98 -11.69
CA ASP A 36 -12.77 -3.85 -11.49
C ASP A 36 -11.99 -5.00 -12.16
N GLU A 37 -12.48 -6.22 -12.08
CA GLU A 37 -11.91 -7.37 -12.79
C GLU A 37 -11.96 -7.20 -14.30
N GLN A 38 -13.09 -6.71 -14.83
CA GLN A 38 -13.24 -6.42 -16.25
C GLN A 38 -12.26 -5.32 -16.69
N MET A 39 -12.15 -4.23 -15.93
CA MET A 39 -11.19 -3.16 -16.19
C MET A 39 -9.75 -3.68 -16.18
N GLN A 40 -9.42 -4.54 -15.22
CA GLN A 40 -8.09 -5.15 -15.13
C GLN A 40 -7.78 -6.02 -16.36
N THR A 41 -8.73 -6.81 -16.81
CA THR A 41 -8.59 -7.64 -18.01
C THR A 41 -8.31 -6.78 -19.25
N VAL A 42 -9.08 -5.72 -19.42
CA VAL A 42 -8.87 -4.76 -20.54
C VAL A 42 -7.52 -4.06 -20.42
N SER A 43 -7.13 -3.65 -19.21
CA SER A 43 -5.83 -3.01 -18.96
C SER A 43 -4.66 -3.92 -19.36
N VAL A 44 -4.75 -5.22 -19.06
CA VAL A 44 -3.73 -6.19 -19.46
C VAL A 44 -3.62 -6.29 -21.00
N GLU A 45 -4.75 -6.32 -21.70
CA GLU A 45 -4.76 -6.37 -23.17
C GLU A 45 -4.18 -5.07 -23.77
N ILE A 46 -4.49 -3.91 -23.20
CA ILE A 46 -3.88 -2.63 -23.63
C ILE A 46 -2.36 -2.68 -23.40
N GLN A 47 -1.91 -3.18 -22.24
CA GLN A 47 -0.48 -3.30 -21.97
C GLN A 47 0.22 -4.19 -23.01
N LYS A 48 -0.36 -5.34 -23.34
CA LYS A 48 0.17 -6.23 -24.38
C LYS A 48 0.24 -5.53 -25.75
N ALA A 49 -0.76 -4.73 -26.09
CA ALA A 49 -0.77 -3.97 -27.34
C ALA A 49 0.33 -2.89 -27.35
N LEU A 50 0.53 -2.16 -26.26
CA LEU A 50 1.60 -1.18 -26.14
C LEU A 50 2.98 -1.85 -26.22
N ASP A 51 3.14 -3.00 -25.57
CA ASP A 51 4.38 -3.78 -25.64
C ASP A 51 4.67 -4.28 -27.06
N ALA A 52 3.67 -4.77 -27.77
CA ALA A 52 3.79 -5.23 -29.15
C ALA A 52 4.18 -4.08 -30.10
N LEU A 53 3.69 -2.87 -29.84
CA LEU A 53 4.08 -1.67 -30.58
C LEU A 53 5.42 -1.09 -30.15
N GLY A 54 5.97 -1.54 -29.03
CA GLY A 54 7.23 -1.03 -28.47
C GLY A 54 7.13 0.42 -27.98
N VAL A 55 5.96 0.84 -27.51
CA VAL A 55 5.72 2.22 -27.06
C VAL A 55 5.21 2.28 -25.63
N GLU A 56 5.47 3.38 -24.94
CA GLU A 56 5.00 3.65 -23.60
C GLU A 56 3.62 4.31 -23.55
N SER A 57 3.20 4.91 -24.64
CA SER A 57 1.94 5.67 -24.72
C SER A 57 1.40 5.71 -26.15
N VAL A 58 0.08 5.65 -26.26
CA VAL A 58 -0.66 5.84 -27.54
C VAL A 58 -1.86 6.73 -27.30
N LYS A 59 -1.99 7.75 -28.14
CA LYS A 59 -3.17 8.62 -28.17
C LYS A 59 -4.19 8.06 -29.17
N THR A 60 -5.43 7.93 -28.75
CA THR A 60 -6.55 7.49 -29.57
C THR A 60 -7.69 8.53 -29.55
N ALA A 61 -8.70 8.33 -30.39
CA ALA A 61 -9.91 9.15 -30.35
C ALA A 61 -10.67 9.05 -29.02
N SER A 62 -10.54 7.91 -28.32
CA SER A 62 -11.20 7.65 -27.03
C SER A 62 -10.39 8.07 -25.81
N GLY A 63 -9.13 8.43 -26.00
CA GLY A 63 -8.23 8.84 -24.92
C GLY A 63 -6.79 8.41 -25.16
N THR A 64 -5.95 8.67 -24.18
CA THR A 64 -4.54 8.29 -24.21
C THR A 64 -4.30 7.14 -23.24
N ALA A 65 -3.82 6.02 -23.75
CA ALA A 65 -3.35 4.90 -22.94
C ALA A 65 -1.84 5.05 -22.71
N PHE A 66 -1.39 4.89 -21.48
CA PHE A 66 0.01 4.98 -21.14
C PHE A 66 0.38 4.06 -19.96
N LYS A 67 1.62 3.62 -19.96
CA LYS A 67 2.16 2.81 -18.85
C LYS A 67 2.62 3.72 -17.73
N THR A 68 2.36 3.28 -16.49
CA THR A 68 2.94 3.86 -15.28
C THR A 68 3.61 2.77 -14.46
N THR A 69 4.66 3.13 -13.74
CA THR A 69 5.32 2.22 -12.82
C THR A 69 4.96 2.63 -11.39
N LYS A 70 4.46 1.68 -10.63
CA LYS A 70 4.22 1.85 -9.20
C LYS A 70 5.26 1.09 -8.40
N ASP A 71 5.81 1.78 -7.43
CA ASP A 71 6.75 1.19 -6.48
C ASP A 71 6.00 0.78 -5.22
N PHE A 72 6.29 -0.42 -4.75
CA PHE A 72 5.75 -0.95 -3.51
C PHE A 72 6.91 -1.18 -2.55
N VAL A 73 6.82 -0.59 -1.37
CA VAL A 73 7.79 -0.78 -0.29
C VAL A 73 7.05 -1.11 0.99
N ASN A 74 7.59 -2.05 1.73
CA ASN A 74 7.06 -2.44 3.03
C ASN A 74 8.19 -2.97 3.91
N VAL A 75 8.00 -2.87 5.20
CA VAL A 75 8.90 -3.53 6.15
C VAL A 75 8.43 -4.98 6.28
N GLN A 76 9.22 -5.90 5.74
CA GLN A 76 8.95 -7.34 5.81
C GLN A 76 9.50 -7.93 7.11
N GLU A 77 10.75 -7.63 7.41
CA GLU A 77 11.46 -8.13 8.60
C GLU A 77 11.81 -6.96 9.53
N ILE A 78 10.95 -6.71 10.52
CA ILE A 78 11.09 -5.54 11.40
C ILE A 78 12.40 -5.59 12.21
N GLU A 79 12.83 -6.76 12.66
CA GLU A 79 14.05 -6.89 13.45
C GLU A 79 15.30 -6.60 12.61
N GLU A 80 15.36 -7.11 11.38
CA GLU A 80 16.43 -6.77 10.44
C GLU A 80 16.46 -5.27 10.13
N PHE A 81 15.30 -4.67 9.93
CA PHE A 81 15.20 -3.25 9.64
C PHE A 81 15.62 -2.38 10.82
N ARG A 82 15.28 -2.76 12.05
CA ARG A 82 15.76 -2.09 13.27
C ARG A 82 17.29 -2.16 13.38
N THR A 83 17.87 -3.33 13.15
CA THR A 83 19.33 -3.51 13.14
C THR A 83 19.96 -2.64 12.07
N PHE A 84 19.40 -2.61 10.88
CA PHE A 84 19.85 -1.73 9.80
C PHE A 84 19.83 -0.25 10.23
N LEU A 85 18.73 0.23 10.81
CA LEU A 85 18.63 1.62 11.30
C LEU A 85 19.66 1.92 12.39
N SER A 86 19.91 0.97 13.28
CA SER A 86 20.93 1.09 14.32
C SER A 86 22.32 1.29 13.73
N VAL A 87 22.68 0.48 12.73
CA VAL A 87 23.98 0.57 12.03
C VAL A 87 24.11 1.89 11.27
N GLU A 88 23.08 2.31 10.53
CA GLU A 88 23.10 3.57 9.78
C GLU A 88 23.18 4.77 10.72
N THR A 89 22.48 4.73 11.85
CA THR A 89 22.57 5.79 12.87
C THR A 89 23.95 5.88 13.48
N ALA A 90 24.59 4.78 13.79
CA ALA A 90 25.96 4.73 14.30
C ALA A 90 26.95 5.37 13.31
N LYS A 91 26.78 5.12 12.01
CA LYS A 91 27.58 5.78 10.95
C LYS A 91 27.42 7.30 10.95
N ILE A 92 26.20 7.79 11.08
CA ILE A 92 25.88 9.23 11.11
C ILE A 92 26.51 9.89 12.34
N LEU A 93 26.42 9.25 13.49
CA LEU A 93 26.99 9.76 14.73
C LEU A 93 28.54 9.72 14.77
N LYS A 94 29.17 9.03 13.81
CA LYS A 94 30.61 8.79 13.77
C LYS A 94 31.17 8.27 15.10
N SER A 95 30.36 7.47 15.79
CA SER A 95 30.62 6.93 17.12
C SER A 95 30.81 5.43 17.04
N GLU A 96 31.77 4.91 17.79
CA GLU A 96 31.85 3.48 18.06
C GLU A 96 30.81 3.03 19.09
N GLU A 97 30.11 3.99 19.73
CA GLU A 97 29.02 3.71 20.67
C GLU A 97 27.76 3.27 19.93
N SER A 98 27.77 2.03 19.47
CA SER A 98 26.60 1.37 18.90
C SER A 98 25.47 1.19 19.94
N ASP A 99 25.77 1.30 21.23
CA ASP A 99 24.83 1.07 22.33
C ASP A 99 23.65 2.04 22.34
N LEU A 100 23.89 3.34 22.09
CA LEU A 100 22.82 4.34 22.00
C LEU A 100 21.91 4.08 20.82
N ALA A 101 22.46 3.81 19.64
CA ALA A 101 21.70 3.49 18.44
C ALA A 101 20.92 2.18 18.64
N THR A 102 21.54 1.17 19.26
CA THR A 102 20.87 -0.09 19.61
C THR A 102 19.73 0.13 20.58
N ALA A 103 19.93 0.93 21.64
CA ALA A 103 18.87 1.27 22.59
C ALA A 103 17.68 1.96 21.92
N ILE A 104 17.93 2.92 21.04
CA ILE A 104 16.90 3.65 20.32
C ILE A 104 16.10 2.74 19.37
N PHE A 105 16.76 1.88 18.61
CA PHE A 105 16.10 1.12 17.54
C PHE A 105 15.74 -0.31 17.92
N THR A 106 16.33 -0.86 18.96
CA THR A 106 16.04 -2.23 19.42
C THR A 106 15.10 -2.25 20.62
N ASP A 107 15.36 -1.41 21.63
CA ASP A 107 14.61 -1.38 22.88
C ASP A 107 13.38 -0.45 22.82
N PHE A 108 13.28 0.36 21.79
CA PHE A 108 12.14 1.26 21.59
C PHE A 108 10.85 0.44 21.36
N PRO A 109 9.70 0.86 21.89
CA PRO A 109 8.44 0.13 21.74
C PRO A 109 7.83 0.25 20.34
N TRP A 110 8.48 -0.31 19.36
CA TRP A 110 8.08 -0.26 17.94
C TRP A 110 6.70 -0.86 17.67
N HIS A 111 6.21 -1.73 18.55
CA HIS A 111 4.90 -2.35 18.41
C HIS A 111 3.73 -1.35 18.47
N PHE A 112 3.95 -0.13 18.96
CA PHE A 112 2.97 0.96 18.90
C PHE A 112 2.94 1.67 17.54
N PHE A 113 3.88 1.41 16.67
CA PHE A 113 4.01 2.11 15.39
C PHE A 113 3.65 1.19 14.22
N THR A 114 3.15 1.79 13.13
CA THR A 114 2.90 1.06 11.89
C THR A 114 4.23 0.80 11.17
N LYS A 115 4.26 -0.26 10.35
CA LYS A 115 5.42 -0.58 9.49
C LYS A 115 5.47 0.27 8.20
N ALA A 116 4.91 1.46 8.23
CA ALA A 116 4.93 2.35 7.07
C ALA A 116 6.26 3.09 6.98
N ILE A 117 6.85 3.09 5.79
CA ILE A 117 8.09 3.78 5.48
C ILE A 117 7.94 4.60 4.20
N SER A 118 8.80 5.60 4.03
CA SER A 118 8.79 6.45 2.85
C SER A 118 9.34 5.71 1.62
N LYS A 119 8.53 5.60 0.55
CA LYS A 119 8.99 5.06 -0.74
C LYS A 119 10.13 5.88 -1.33
N ASP A 120 10.05 7.20 -1.25
CA ASP A 120 11.07 8.08 -1.82
C ASP A 120 12.39 7.92 -1.10
N ALA A 121 12.38 7.78 0.23
CA ALA A 121 13.57 7.51 1.01
C ALA A 121 14.20 6.16 0.65
N VAL A 122 13.41 5.11 0.46
CA VAL A 122 13.88 3.79 0.04
C VAL A 122 14.49 3.86 -1.36
N LYS A 123 13.85 4.53 -2.30
CA LYS A 123 14.37 4.69 -3.67
C LYS A 123 15.67 5.50 -3.70
N ALA A 124 15.78 6.56 -2.92
CA ALA A 124 17.02 7.33 -2.78
C ALA A 124 18.16 6.48 -2.21
N PHE A 125 17.88 5.70 -1.17
CA PHE A 125 18.85 4.75 -0.62
C PHE A 125 19.31 3.72 -1.65
N MET A 126 18.39 3.15 -2.40
CA MET A 126 18.71 2.17 -3.44
C MET A 126 19.59 2.77 -4.54
N LYS A 127 19.32 4.01 -4.93
CA LYS A 127 20.12 4.73 -5.92
C LYS A 127 21.57 4.91 -5.47
N GLU A 128 21.79 5.15 -4.18
CA GLU A 128 23.11 5.32 -3.59
C GLU A 128 23.80 3.98 -3.27
N ASN A 129 23.07 2.87 -3.25
CA ASN A 129 23.53 1.55 -2.85
C ASN A 129 23.34 0.48 -3.93
N GLU A 130 23.57 0.82 -5.19
CA GLU A 130 23.58 -0.12 -6.31
C GLU A 130 22.27 -0.91 -6.49
N GLY A 131 21.15 -0.29 -6.20
CA GLY A 131 19.81 -0.91 -6.32
C GLY A 131 19.42 -1.80 -5.14
N ARG A 132 20.23 -1.86 -4.10
CA ARG A 132 19.95 -2.64 -2.90
C ARG A 132 19.00 -1.87 -1.97
N ALA A 133 17.89 -2.50 -1.60
CA ALA A 133 16.99 -1.97 -0.59
C ALA A 133 17.60 -2.05 0.83
N PRO A 134 17.15 -1.21 1.77
CA PRO A 134 17.50 -1.36 3.18
C PRO A 134 17.19 -2.76 3.70
N ASP A 135 18.01 -3.29 4.60
CA ASP A 135 17.76 -4.60 5.19
C ASP A 135 16.38 -4.67 5.83
N GLY A 136 15.67 -5.77 5.64
CA GLY A 136 14.32 -5.98 6.15
C GLY A 136 13.21 -5.25 5.37
N VAL A 137 13.55 -4.50 4.33
CA VAL A 137 12.61 -3.77 3.48
C VAL A 137 12.38 -4.53 2.19
N GLY A 138 11.10 -4.81 1.88
CA GLY A 138 10.68 -5.32 0.60
C GLY A 138 10.48 -4.17 -0.39
N TYR A 139 10.98 -4.36 -1.61
CA TYR A 139 10.78 -3.45 -2.72
C TYR A 139 10.29 -4.21 -3.94
N ASP A 140 9.26 -3.72 -4.57
CA ASP A 140 8.71 -4.26 -5.81
C ASP A 140 8.23 -3.15 -6.72
N GLN A 141 8.24 -3.40 -8.01
CA GLN A 141 7.69 -2.51 -9.02
C GLN A 141 6.60 -3.20 -9.81
N LYS A 142 5.51 -2.49 -10.04
CA LYS A 142 4.43 -2.93 -10.92
C LYS A 142 4.21 -1.90 -12.01
N VAL A 143 4.19 -2.38 -13.25
CA VAL A 143 3.79 -1.57 -14.41
C VAL A 143 2.27 -1.68 -14.57
N GLU A 144 1.60 -0.55 -14.62
CA GLU A 144 0.16 -0.46 -14.84
C GLU A 144 -0.14 0.43 -16.04
N VAL A 145 -1.25 0.12 -16.70
CA VAL A 145 -1.79 0.96 -17.76
C VAL A 145 -2.81 1.93 -17.18
N GLN A 146 -2.66 3.19 -17.55
CA GLN A 146 -3.63 4.23 -17.23
C GLN A 146 -4.19 4.85 -18.50
N ILE A 147 -5.42 5.32 -18.43
CA ILE A 147 -6.12 5.96 -19.53
C ILE A 147 -6.52 7.37 -19.10
N ARG A 148 -6.15 8.34 -19.92
CA ARG A 148 -6.49 9.74 -19.72
C ARG A 148 -7.29 10.24 -20.90
N LYS A 149 -8.36 11.00 -20.64
CA LYS A 149 -9.12 11.72 -21.65
C LYS A 149 -8.32 12.85 -22.28
#